data_0c1ee39e0603053cef288194c3380397
#
_entry.id   0c1ee39e0603053cef288194c3380397
#
_cell.length_a   1.000
_cell.length_b   1.000
_cell.length_c   1.000
_cell.angle_alpha   90.00
_cell.angle_beta   90.00
_cell.angle_gamma   90.00
#
_symmetry.space_group_name_H-M   'P 1'
#
loop_
_entity.id
_entity.type
_entity.pdbx_description
1 polymer ?
#
loop_
_entity_poly.entity_id
_entity_poly.type
_entity_poly.pdbx_seq_one_letter_code
_entity_poly.pdbx_strand_id
1 'polypeptide(L)'
;TTYSRDYSVRELPQARMIRRVMPKDLFPELPKGRVAVVVGTHRKFTDPETAALDAFCSTYDAVVFTDHTSGYKGKYRVPVSILSSQEKDYCDLVSMDLLIHIGEVSGGYIGMRPQEVWRVNPDGALRDTYRKLTCVFEMEERAFFERYADTASAGRQGYLDACREELRAIWAKVPKSALPFSNVWIAHETAGRIPEGSVLFLGILNTLRTWNYFDLPDSVY
;
A
#
# COMPACT_ATOMS: atom_id res chain seq x y z
N THR A 1 -4.87 -27.45 43.06
CA THR A 1 -5.66 -26.88 41.96
C THR A 1 -5.52 -27.80 40.76
N THR A 2 -6.54 -28.62 40.48
CA THR A 2 -6.57 -29.48 39.29
C THR A 2 -6.99 -28.63 38.09
N TYR A 3 -6.11 -28.41 37.16
CA TYR A 3 -6.49 -27.81 35.87
C TYR A 3 -7.13 -28.88 35.01
N SER A 4 -8.43 -28.77 34.82
CA SER A 4 -9.11 -29.53 33.76
C SER A 4 -8.77 -28.88 32.42
N ARG A 5 -7.94 -29.55 31.64
CA ARG A 5 -7.74 -29.18 30.23
C ARG A 5 -8.81 -29.88 29.41
N ASP A 6 -9.60 -29.08 28.71
CA ASP A 6 -10.50 -29.61 27.69
C ASP A 6 -9.66 -29.97 26.46
N TYR A 7 -9.56 -31.28 26.18
CA TYR A 7 -8.87 -31.80 24.99
C TYR A 7 -9.88 -32.14 23.87
N SER A 8 -11.06 -31.54 23.89
CA SER A 8 -12.00 -31.70 22.79
C SER A 8 -11.35 -31.27 21.47
N VAL A 9 -11.51 -32.11 20.46
CA VAL A 9 -11.03 -31.81 19.10
C VAL A 9 -11.88 -30.64 18.58
N ARG A 10 -11.29 -29.47 18.52
CA ARG A 10 -11.89 -28.31 17.83
C ARG A 10 -11.74 -28.51 16.34
N GLU A 11 -12.79 -28.20 15.59
CA GLU A 11 -12.64 -28.07 14.14
C GLU A 11 -11.55 -27.03 13.84
N LEU A 12 -10.47 -27.48 13.26
CA LEU A 12 -9.42 -26.60 12.83
C LEU A 12 -9.89 -25.86 11.57
N PRO A 13 -9.63 -24.56 11.45
CA PRO A 13 -9.92 -23.84 10.22
C PRO A 13 -9.18 -24.52 9.06
N GLN A 14 -9.83 -24.59 7.90
CA GLN A 14 -9.17 -25.12 6.70
C GLN A 14 -7.87 -24.39 6.44
N ALA A 15 -6.80 -25.15 6.20
CA ALA A 15 -5.52 -24.58 5.80
C ALA A 15 -5.66 -23.88 4.44
N ARG A 16 -5.23 -22.63 4.35
CA ARG A 16 -5.17 -21.93 3.08
C ARG A 16 -3.96 -22.42 2.29
N MET A 17 -4.19 -22.70 1.00
CA MET A 17 -3.09 -22.92 0.07
C MET A 17 -2.54 -21.57 -0.39
N ILE A 18 -1.22 -21.39 -0.30
CA ILE A 18 -0.52 -20.24 -0.85
C ILE A 18 0.30 -20.76 -2.03
N ARG A 19 -0.01 -20.25 -3.22
CA ARG A 19 0.72 -20.59 -4.44
C ARG A 19 2.03 -19.81 -4.49
N ARG A 20 3.14 -20.49 -4.82
CA ARG A 20 4.39 -19.84 -5.19
C ARG A 20 4.52 -19.82 -6.71
N VAL A 21 4.91 -18.68 -7.25
CA VAL A 21 5.10 -18.45 -8.69
C VAL A 21 6.53 -17.99 -8.94
N MET A 22 7.22 -18.72 -9.78
CA MET A 22 8.58 -18.40 -10.24
C MET A 22 8.54 -17.69 -11.60
N PRO A 23 9.61 -17.00 -12.04
CA PRO A 23 9.62 -16.24 -13.30
C PRO A 23 9.25 -17.05 -14.55
N LYS A 24 9.49 -18.38 -14.52
CA LYS A 24 9.21 -19.30 -15.64
C LYS A 24 7.85 -19.97 -15.57
N ASP A 25 7.13 -19.80 -14.48
CA ASP A 25 5.82 -20.43 -14.29
C ASP A 25 4.73 -19.73 -15.10
N LEU A 26 3.60 -20.39 -15.23
CA LEU A 26 2.38 -19.78 -15.72
C LEU A 26 1.82 -18.85 -14.65
N PHE A 27 1.69 -17.58 -15.01
CA PHE A 27 1.14 -16.56 -14.10
C PHE A 27 -0.40 -16.70 -14.04
N PRO A 28 -0.98 -16.55 -12.83
CA PRO A 28 -2.42 -16.49 -12.69
C PRO A 28 -2.98 -15.24 -13.39
N GLU A 29 -4.21 -15.32 -13.88
CA GLU A 29 -4.92 -14.13 -14.35
C GLU A 29 -5.25 -13.21 -13.17
N LEU A 30 -5.21 -11.89 -13.42
CA LEU A 30 -5.68 -10.95 -12.41
C LEU A 30 -7.20 -11.09 -12.25
N PRO A 31 -7.71 -11.03 -10.99
CA PRO A 31 -9.14 -11.04 -10.78
C PRO A 31 -9.80 -9.82 -11.44
N LYS A 32 -11.02 -10.01 -11.93
CA LYS A 32 -11.84 -8.91 -12.43
C LYS A 32 -12.34 -8.09 -11.24
N GLY A 33 -11.94 -6.85 -11.16
CA GLY A 33 -12.37 -5.97 -10.07
C GLY A 33 -11.35 -4.89 -9.79
N ARG A 34 -11.45 -4.32 -8.59
CA ARG A 34 -10.56 -3.25 -8.13
C ARG A 34 -9.22 -3.84 -7.73
N VAL A 35 -8.15 -3.35 -8.36
CA VAL A 35 -6.77 -3.75 -8.06
C VAL A 35 -6.02 -2.57 -7.45
N ALA A 36 -5.23 -2.84 -6.42
CA ALA A 36 -4.32 -1.85 -5.86
C ALA A 36 -2.95 -2.48 -5.59
N VAL A 37 -1.94 -1.65 -5.59
CA VAL A 37 -0.59 -1.99 -5.13
C VAL A 37 -0.34 -1.28 -3.81
N VAL A 38 0.18 -1.96 -2.81
CA VAL A 38 0.74 -1.31 -1.62
C VAL A 38 2.24 -1.46 -1.63
N VAL A 39 2.91 -0.34 -1.51
CA VAL A 39 4.36 -0.32 -1.31
C VAL A 39 4.61 -0.08 0.18
N GLY A 40 5.10 -1.11 0.85
CA GLY A 40 5.57 -0.99 2.23
C GLY A 40 6.90 -0.23 2.30
N THR A 41 7.71 -0.46 3.32
CA THR A 41 9.05 0.13 3.39
C THR A 41 9.89 -0.37 2.21
N HIS A 42 10.39 0.56 1.42
CA HIS A 42 11.11 0.25 0.20
C HIS A 42 12.19 1.29 -0.07
N ARG A 43 13.26 0.92 -0.76
CA ARG A 43 14.24 1.87 -1.28
C ARG A 43 13.59 2.81 -2.31
N LYS A 44 14.27 3.89 -2.64
CA LYS A 44 13.86 4.75 -3.76
C LYS A 44 13.72 3.93 -5.05
N PHE A 45 12.60 4.08 -5.73
CA PHE A 45 12.38 3.50 -7.05
C PHE A 45 13.29 4.15 -8.10
N THR A 46 13.83 3.35 -8.99
CA THR A 46 14.48 3.84 -10.20
C THR A 46 13.44 4.24 -11.24
N ASP A 47 13.84 5.04 -12.24
CA ASP A 47 12.93 5.42 -13.32
C ASP A 47 12.34 4.22 -14.08
N PRO A 48 13.10 3.15 -14.42
CA PRO A 48 12.52 1.95 -15.05
C PRO A 48 11.51 1.21 -14.16
N GLU A 49 11.75 1.12 -12.86
CA GLU A 49 10.81 0.50 -11.91
C GLU A 49 9.52 1.32 -11.78
N THR A 50 9.66 2.64 -11.70
CA THR A 50 8.52 3.57 -11.68
C THR A 50 7.70 3.43 -12.96
N ALA A 51 8.35 3.40 -14.13
CA ALA A 51 7.68 3.26 -15.41
C ALA A 51 6.93 1.93 -15.55
N ALA A 52 7.51 0.82 -15.07
CA ALA A 52 6.86 -0.50 -15.08
C ALA A 52 5.60 -0.52 -14.20
N LEU A 53 5.69 0.03 -13.00
CA LEU A 53 4.54 0.12 -12.09
C LEU A 53 3.47 1.08 -12.62
N ASP A 54 3.85 2.21 -13.18
CA ASP A 54 2.92 3.15 -13.82
C ASP A 54 2.19 2.53 -15.01
N ALA A 55 2.90 1.76 -15.86
CA ALA A 55 2.30 1.04 -16.97
C ALA A 55 1.28 0.00 -16.48
N PHE A 56 1.61 -0.77 -15.47
CA PHE A 56 0.68 -1.70 -14.83
C PHE A 56 -0.58 -0.98 -14.32
N CYS A 57 -0.40 0.11 -13.58
CA CYS A 57 -1.53 0.87 -13.04
C CYS A 57 -2.41 1.46 -14.14
N SER A 58 -1.80 1.94 -15.23
CA SER A 58 -2.53 2.43 -16.41
C SER A 58 -3.40 1.36 -17.06
N THR A 59 -2.88 0.14 -17.09
CA THR A 59 -3.52 -1.00 -17.73
C THR A 59 -4.73 -1.52 -16.94
N TYR A 60 -4.61 -1.58 -15.63
CA TYR A 60 -5.60 -2.21 -14.73
C TYR A 60 -6.45 -1.22 -13.92
N ASP A 61 -6.40 0.08 -14.21
CA ASP A 61 -7.02 1.12 -13.38
C ASP A 61 -6.64 0.97 -11.91
N ALA A 62 -5.36 0.69 -11.65
CA ALA A 62 -4.87 0.45 -10.32
C ALA A 62 -4.25 1.73 -9.72
N VAL A 63 -4.12 1.76 -8.40
CA VAL A 63 -3.44 2.81 -7.65
C VAL A 63 -2.31 2.24 -6.83
N VAL A 64 -1.35 3.08 -6.47
CA VAL A 64 -0.23 2.71 -5.62
C VAL A 64 -0.37 3.40 -4.27
N PHE A 65 -0.78 2.64 -3.28
CA PHE A 65 -0.87 3.09 -1.90
C PHE A 65 0.50 3.15 -1.25
N THR A 66 0.83 4.30 -0.70
CA THR A 66 2.15 4.59 -0.15
C THR A 66 2.06 5.28 1.20
N ASP A 67 3.14 5.18 1.94
CA ASP A 67 3.50 6.10 3.01
C ASP A 67 4.87 6.76 2.73
N HIS A 68 5.46 7.46 3.69
CA HIS A 68 6.75 8.12 3.49
C HIS A 68 7.93 7.15 3.36
N THR A 69 7.78 5.88 3.77
CA THR A 69 8.84 4.87 3.68
C THR A 69 8.83 4.09 2.37
N SER A 70 7.85 4.35 1.49
CA SER A 70 7.59 3.54 0.30
C SER A 70 8.55 3.79 -0.87
N GLY A 71 9.24 4.91 -0.92
CA GLY A 71 10.21 5.24 -1.98
C GLY A 71 9.64 5.44 -3.39
N TYR A 72 8.35 5.21 -3.61
CA TYR A 72 7.67 5.41 -4.90
C TYR A 72 7.08 6.82 -5.00
N LYS A 73 7.40 7.54 -6.07
CA LYS A 73 6.94 8.90 -6.38
C LYS A 73 6.27 9.01 -7.76
N GLY A 74 5.82 7.88 -8.33
CA GLY A 74 5.20 7.83 -9.67
C GLY A 74 3.80 8.41 -9.73
N LYS A 75 3.23 8.39 -10.94
CA LYS A 75 1.96 9.04 -11.32
C LYS A 75 0.75 8.50 -10.52
N TYR A 76 0.76 7.23 -10.16
CA TYR A 76 -0.38 6.54 -9.52
C TYR A 76 -0.30 6.52 -8.00
N ARG A 77 0.61 7.30 -7.41
CA ARG A 77 0.78 7.43 -5.97
C ARG A 77 -0.46 7.99 -5.29
N VAL A 78 -0.88 7.31 -4.22
CA VAL A 78 -1.94 7.72 -3.30
C VAL A 78 -1.42 7.58 -1.87
N PRO A 79 -1.23 8.70 -1.12
CA PRO A 79 -0.91 8.66 0.30
C PRO A 79 -2.09 8.02 1.05
N VAL A 80 -1.92 6.80 1.54
CA VAL A 80 -3.04 5.99 2.03
C VAL A 80 -3.42 6.28 3.48
N SER A 81 -2.51 6.83 4.26
CA SER A 81 -2.68 6.92 5.72
C SER A 81 -3.95 7.65 6.14
N ILE A 82 -4.26 8.77 5.51
CA ILE A 82 -5.47 9.53 5.86
C ILE A 82 -6.76 8.84 5.38
N LEU A 83 -6.74 8.16 4.23
CA LEU A 83 -7.88 7.39 3.73
C LEU A 83 -8.18 6.19 4.62
N SER A 84 -7.14 5.48 5.07
CA SER A 84 -7.27 4.27 5.87
C SER A 84 -7.54 4.52 7.35
N SER A 85 -7.37 5.77 7.83
CA SER A 85 -7.56 6.14 9.24
C SER A 85 -8.97 6.68 9.55
N GLN A 86 -9.89 6.66 8.58
CA GLN A 86 -11.25 7.15 8.80
C GLN A 86 -12.06 6.11 9.60
N GLU A 87 -12.28 6.37 10.89
CA GLU A 87 -13.02 5.45 11.77
C GLU A 87 -14.54 5.59 11.66
N LYS A 88 -15.03 6.81 11.46
CA LYS A 88 -16.48 7.11 11.43
C LYS A 88 -17.09 7.01 10.05
N ASP A 89 -16.36 7.51 9.05
CA ASP A 89 -16.79 7.49 7.67
C ASP A 89 -15.91 6.49 6.90
N TYR A 90 -16.41 5.28 6.80
CA TYR A 90 -15.69 4.22 6.09
C TYR A 90 -15.40 4.62 4.64
N CYS A 91 -14.12 4.68 4.28
CA CYS A 91 -13.72 4.91 2.90
C CYS A 91 -13.67 3.59 2.12
N ASP A 92 -14.62 3.36 1.22
CA ASP A 92 -14.67 2.15 0.38
C ASP A 92 -13.47 2.04 -0.58
N LEU A 93 -12.77 3.15 -0.82
CA LEU A 93 -11.60 3.16 -1.71
C LEU A 93 -10.40 2.38 -1.18
N VAL A 94 -10.37 2.03 0.11
CA VAL A 94 -9.36 1.14 0.70
C VAL A 94 -9.80 -0.33 0.73
N SER A 95 -10.92 -0.66 0.07
CA SER A 95 -11.38 -2.02 -0.18
C SER A 95 -11.12 -2.39 -1.65
N MET A 96 -10.52 -3.53 -1.89
CA MET A 96 -10.17 -4.01 -3.23
C MET A 96 -10.30 -5.53 -3.35
N ASP A 97 -10.48 -5.99 -4.58
CA ASP A 97 -10.54 -7.43 -4.86
C ASP A 97 -9.14 -8.04 -4.79
N LEU A 98 -8.14 -7.34 -5.33
CA LEU A 98 -6.74 -7.74 -5.25
C LEU A 98 -5.85 -6.62 -4.71
N LEU A 99 -5.04 -6.95 -3.72
CA LEU A 99 -3.93 -6.12 -3.26
C LEU A 99 -2.60 -6.79 -3.61
N ILE A 100 -1.78 -6.12 -4.39
CA ILE A 100 -0.39 -6.54 -4.63
C ILE A 100 0.48 -5.84 -3.59
N HIS A 101 1.16 -6.63 -2.76
CA HIS A 101 2.02 -6.14 -1.68
C HIS A 101 3.49 -6.31 -2.07
N ILE A 102 4.20 -5.21 -2.15
CA ILE A 102 5.65 -5.14 -2.40
C ILE A 102 6.36 -4.38 -1.27
N GLY A 103 7.67 -4.51 -1.21
CA GLY A 103 8.47 -3.93 -0.13
C GLY A 103 8.27 -4.63 1.22
N GLU A 104 8.83 -4.05 2.27
CA GLU A 104 8.76 -4.58 3.63
C GLU A 104 7.56 -4.03 4.42
N VAL A 105 7.35 -4.53 5.63
CA VAL A 105 6.28 -4.02 6.49
C VAL A 105 6.52 -2.55 6.82
N SER A 106 5.55 -1.70 6.52
CA SER A 106 5.61 -0.29 6.89
C SER A 106 5.48 -0.10 8.41
N GLY A 107 6.24 0.85 8.95
CA GLY A 107 6.06 1.34 10.32
C GLY A 107 4.80 2.21 10.51
N GLY A 108 4.18 2.64 9.43
CA GLY A 108 2.88 3.30 9.42
C GLY A 108 1.73 2.31 9.62
N TYR A 109 0.58 2.81 10.03
CA TYR A 109 -0.65 2.01 10.03
C TYR A 109 -1.35 2.18 8.69
N ILE A 110 -1.51 1.07 7.96
CA ILE A 110 -2.20 1.03 6.68
C ILE A 110 -3.36 0.06 6.77
N GLY A 111 -4.54 0.59 7.10
CA GLY A 111 -5.78 -0.19 7.21
C GLY A 111 -6.43 -0.39 5.85
N MET A 112 -6.11 -1.50 5.17
CA MET A 112 -6.76 -1.88 3.91
C MET A 112 -7.57 -3.16 4.08
N ARG A 113 -8.54 -3.36 3.18
CA ARG A 113 -9.47 -4.49 3.22
C ARG A 113 -9.48 -5.24 1.89
N PRO A 114 -8.40 -5.95 1.56
CA PRO A 114 -8.36 -6.78 0.37
C PRO A 114 -9.20 -8.06 0.54
N GLN A 115 -9.76 -8.55 -0.58
CA GLN A 115 -10.32 -9.89 -0.64
C GLN A 115 -9.21 -10.93 -0.83
N GLU A 116 -8.20 -10.56 -1.63
CA GLU A 116 -7.05 -11.39 -1.95
C GLU A 116 -5.76 -10.55 -1.91
N VAL A 117 -4.65 -11.17 -1.50
CA VAL A 117 -3.33 -10.54 -1.49
C VAL A 117 -2.33 -11.39 -2.28
N TRP A 118 -1.62 -10.75 -3.18
CA TRP A 118 -0.43 -11.29 -3.83
C TRP A 118 0.80 -10.55 -3.31
N ARG A 119 1.82 -11.29 -2.93
CA ARG A 119 3.10 -10.72 -2.56
C ARG A 119 4.10 -10.91 -3.67
N VAL A 120 4.82 -9.85 -4.01
CA VAL A 120 5.95 -9.89 -4.95
C VAL A 120 7.21 -9.49 -4.21
N ASN A 121 8.18 -10.39 -4.16
CA ASN A 121 9.46 -10.13 -3.51
C ASN A 121 10.50 -11.18 -3.99
N PRO A 122 11.73 -10.78 -4.33
CA PRO A 122 12.79 -11.71 -4.75
C PRO A 122 13.14 -12.81 -3.73
N ASP A 123 12.90 -12.57 -2.44
CA ASP A 123 13.16 -13.56 -1.38
C ASP A 123 12.11 -14.67 -1.29
N GLY A 124 10.97 -14.52 -1.96
CA GLY A 124 9.84 -15.46 -1.90
C GLY A 124 9.27 -15.69 -0.49
N ALA A 125 9.54 -14.79 0.47
CA ALA A 125 9.10 -14.95 1.84
C ALA A 125 7.59 -14.83 1.99
N LEU A 126 7.01 -15.74 2.78
CA LEU A 126 5.59 -15.73 3.13
C LEU A 126 5.33 -14.66 4.21
N ARG A 127 4.80 -13.52 3.80
CA ARG A 127 4.41 -12.42 4.69
C ARG A 127 2.95 -12.07 4.45
N ASP A 128 2.08 -12.45 5.38
CA ASP A 128 0.63 -12.27 5.27
C ASP A 128 0.12 -11.18 6.21
N THR A 129 0.55 -9.95 5.97
CA THR A 129 0.20 -8.76 6.76
C THR A 129 -1.31 -8.55 6.84
N TYR A 130 -2.03 -8.84 5.77
CA TYR A 130 -3.48 -8.63 5.66
C TYR A 130 -4.31 -9.89 5.90
N ARG A 131 -3.69 -11.04 6.21
CA ARG A 131 -4.34 -12.35 6.44
C ARG A 131 -5.17 -12.83 5.24
N LYS A 132 -4.77 -12.46 4.04
CA LYS A 132 -5.45 -12.76 2.76
C LYS A 132 -4.47 -13.22 1.66
N LEU A 133 -3.24 -13.58 2.03
CA LEU A 133 -2.22 -14.02 1.10
C LEU A 133 -2.65 -15.32 0.40
N THR A 134 -2.66 -15.32 -0.92
CA THR A 134 -2.98 -16.48 -1.76
C THR A 134 -1.84 -16.83 -2.72
N CYS A 135 -1.01 -15.82 -3.08
CA CYS A 135 0.07 -16.02 -4.03
C CYS A 135 1.33 -15.25 -3.62
N VAL A 136 2.49 -15.89 -3.81
CA VAL A 136 3.80 -15.27 -3.66
C VAL A 136 4.57 -15.43 -4.96
N PHE A 137 4.99 -14.30 -5.53
CA PHE A 137 5.84 -14.23 -6.71
C PHE A 137 7.29 -14.03 -6.27
N GLU A 138 8.12 -15.06 -6.43
CA GLU A 138 9.54 -15.02 -6.12
C GLU A 138 10.31 -14.47 -7.32
N MET A 139 10.29 -13.15 -7.46
CA MET A 139 10.90 -12.43 -8.58
C MET A 139 11.05 -10.95 -8.28
N GLU A 140 11.83 -10.27 -9.13
CA GLU A 140 11.96 -8.82 -9.11
C GLU A 140 10.62 -8.14 -9.44
N GLU A 141 10.27 -7.12 -8.67
CA GLU A 141 9.01 -6.38 -8.79
C GLU A 141 8.82 -5.80 -10.19
N ARG A 142 9.88 -5.24 -10.77
CA ARG A 142 9.87 -4.71 -12.13
C ARG A 142 9.45 -5.77 -13.14
N ALA A 143 10.03 -6.96 -13.08
CA ALA A 143 9.72 -8.07 -13.99
C ALA A 143 8.26 -8.52 -13.87
N PHE A 144 7.72 -8.52 -12.66
CA PHE A 144 6.31 -8.80 -12.40
C PHE A 144 5.40 -7.77 -13.09
N PHE A 145 5.63 -6.49 -12.88
CA PHE A 145 4.78 -5.43 -13.44
C PHE A 145 4.88 -5.34 -14.96
N GLU A 146 6.08 -5.45 -15.53
CA GLU A 146 6.27 -5.48 -16.98
C GLU A 146 5.49 -6.64 -17.62
N ARG A 147 5.55 -7.83 -17.03
CA ARG A 147 4.86 -8.99 -17.58
C ARG A 147 3.35 -8.87 -17.59
N TYR A 148 2.76 -8.28 -16.56
CA TYR A 148 1.31 -8.05 -16.54
C TYR A 148 0.89 -6.87 -17.41
N ALA A 149 1.68 -5.83 -17.51
CA ALA A 149 1.38 -4.69 -18.39
C ALA A 149 1.32 -5.08 -19.86
N ASP A 150 2.15 -6.05 -20.31
CA ASP A 150 2.20 -6.53 -21.70
C ASP A 150 0.94 -7.33 -22.14
N THR A 151 0.11 -7.78 -21.19
CA THR A 151 -0.98 -8.74 -21.48
C THR A 151 -2.37 -8.14 -21.53
N ALA A 152 -2.54 -6.84 -21.29
CA ALA A 152 -3.86 -6.29 -21.03
C ALA A 152 -4.30 -5.19 -22.01
N SER A 153 -5.61 -5.08 -22.19
CA SER A 153 -6.27 -3.93 -22.82
C SER A 153 -6.36 -2.77 -21.83
N ALA A 154 -6.28 -1.53 -22.31
CA ALA A 154 -6.45 -0.32 -21.51
C ALA A 154 -7.74 -0.39 -20.68
N GLY A 155 -7.60 -0.33 -19.37
CA GLY A 155 -8.70 -0.36 -18.42
C GLY A 155 -9.41 0.99 -18.27
N ARG A 156 -10.46 1.03 -17.47
CA ARG A 156 -11.10 2.28 -17.02
C ARG A 156 -10.09 3.09 -16.19
N GLN A 157 -10.12 4.41 -16.35
CA GLN A 157 -9.35 5.31 -15.49
C GLN A 157 -10.32 6.04 -14.57
N GLY A 158 -10.51 5.55 -13.35
CA GLY A 158 -11.42 6.15 -12.40
C GLY A 158 -10.98 5.99 -10.95
N TYR A 159 -10.20 4.96 -10.64
CA TYR A 159 -9.83 4.68 -9.27
C TYR A 159 -8.87 5.72 -8.68
N LEU A 160 -7.86 6.14 -9.45
CA LEU A 160 -6.94 7.20 -9.02
C LEU A 160 -7.66 8.53 -8.77
N ASP A 161 -8.56 8.90 -9.69
CA ASP A 161 -9.31 10.16 -9.58
C ASP A 161 -10.24 10.13 -8.37
N ALA A 162 -10.94 9.01 -8.14
CA ALA A 162 -11.77 8.83 -6.94
C ALA A 162 -10.95 8.94 -5.64
N CYS A 163 -9.79 8.32 -5.57
CA CYS A 163 -8.90 8.44 -4.41
C CYS A 163 -8.45 9.89 -4.17
N ARG A 164 -8.10 10.61 -5.23
CA ARG A 164 -7.66 12.01 -5.16
C ARG A 164 -8.80 12.96 -4.76
N GLU A 165 -10.00 12.69 -5.24
CA GLU A 165 -11.18 13.45 -4.87
C GLU A 165 -11.52 13.27 -3.39
N GLU A 166 -11.52 12.03 -2.91
CA GLU A 166 -11.76 11.72 -1.50
C GLU A 166 -10.70 12.34 -0.59
N LEU A 167 -9.41 12.26 -0.96
CA LEU A 167 -8.33 12.93 -0.23
C LEU A 167 -8.60 14.44 -0.12
N ARG A 168 -9.00 15.09 -1.22
CA ARG A 168 -9.33 16.51 -1.21
C ARG A 168 -10.54 16.81 -0.32
N ALA A 169 -11.56 15.96 -0.36
CA ALA A 169 -12.75 16.11 0.48
C ALA A 169 -12.43 15.96 1.97
N ILE A 170 -11.60 15.00 2.35
CA ILE A 170 -11.14 14.82 3.74
C ILE A 170 -10.34 16.06 4.19
N TRP A 171 -9.36 16.51 3.39
CA TRP A 171 -8.56 17.69 3.72
C TRP A 171 -9.37 18.98 3.82
N ALA A 172 -10.44 19.12 3.06
CA ALA A 172 -11.34 20.27 3.17
C ALA A 172 -12.06 20.34 4.52
N LYS A 173 -12.25 19.21 5.19
CA LYS A 173 -12.87 19.13 6.52
C LYS A 173 -11.90 19.43 7.67
N VAL A 174 -10.58 19.39 7.43
CA VAL A 174 -9.55 19.65 8.46
C VAL A 174 -9.42 21.15 8.72
N PRO A 175 -9.71 21.65 9.93
CA PRO A 175 -9.59 23.06 10.25
C PRO A 175 -8.12 23.48 10.32
N LYS A 176 -7.64 24.15 9.28
CA LYS A 176 -6.22 24.54 9.15
C LYS A 176 -5.73 25.52 10.23
N SER A 177 -6.63 26.30 10.83
CA SER A 177 -6.29 27.35 11.80
C SER A 177 -6.38 26.95 13.26
N ALA A 178 -6.80 25.73 13.57
CA ALA A 178 -7.13 25.30 14.93
C ALA A 178 -6.40 24.06 15.43
N LEU A 179 -5.30 23.65 14.76
CA LEU A 179 -4.50 22.53 15.25
C LEU A 179 -3.73 22.98 16.50
N PRO A 180 -3.95 22.38 17.68
CA PRO A 180 -3.16 22.67 18.85
C PRO A 180 -1.70 22.20 18.66
N PHE A 181 -0.76 22.83 19.40
CA PHE A 181 0.63 22.41 19.36
C PHE A 181 0.77 20.92 19.68
N SER A 182 1.22 20.15 18.70
CA SER A 182 1.27 18.70 18.72
C SER A 182 2.15 18.17 17.57
N ASN A 183 2.41 16.88 17.53
CA ASN A 183 3.09 16.25 16.38
C ASN A 183 2.36 16.52 15.05
N VAL A 184 1.02 16.56 15.07
CA VAL A 184 0.21 16.90 13.88
C VAL A 184 0.47 18.32 13.44
N TRP A 185 0.48 19.27 14.37
CA TRP A 185 0.79 20.66 14.11
C TRP A 185 2.20 20.85 13.55
N ILE A 186 3.19 20.19 14.17
CA ILE A 186 4.60 20.27 13.72
C ILE A 186 4.69 19.74 12.27
N ALA A 187 4.11 18.58 11.99
CA ALA A 187 4.14 18.02 10.65
C ALA A 187 3.43 18.93 9.64
N HIS A 188 2.25 19.48 9.99
CA HIS A 188 1.52 20.42 9.15
C HIS A 188 2.34 21.67 8.80
N GLU A 189 3.00 22.28 9.81
CA GLU A 189 3.77 23.51 9.61
C GLU A 189 5.10 23.31 8.88
N THR A 190 5.67 22.10 8.93
CA THR A 190 7.05 21.89 8.48
C THR A 190 7.18 20.97 7.27
N ALA A 191 6.24 20.05 7.01
CA ALA A 191 6.38 19.05 5.93
C ALA A 191 6.65 19.69 4.56
N GLY A 192 5.85 20.69 4.16
CA GLY A 192 6.03 21.41 2.89
C GLY A 192 7.24 22.37 2.85
N ARG A 193 7.97 22.50 3.96
CA ARG A 193 9.16 23.38 4.07
C ARG A 193 10.47 22.60 4.14
N ILE A 194 10.39 21.27 4.09
CA ILE A 194 11.60 20.43 4.02
C ILE A 194 12.33 20.75 2.71
N PRO A 195 13.64 21.08 2.74
CA PRO A 195 14.37 21.41 1.53
C PRO A 195 14.38 20.24 0.53
N GLU A 196 14.34 20.58 -0.75
CA GLU A 196 14.50 19.59 -1.82
C GLU A 196 15.80 18.80 -1.67
N GLY A 197 15.77 17.52 -2.03
CA GLY A 197 16.92 16.62 -1.94
C GLY A 197 17.28 16.19 -0.52
N SER A 198 16.47 16.55 0.48
CA SER A 198 16.69 16.12 1.87
C SER A 198 16.39 14.65 2.05
N VAL A 199 17.09 14.03 3.03
CA VAL A 199 16.72 12.72 3.59
C VAL A 199 16.10 12.95 4.96
N LEU A 200 14.86 12.50 5.14
CA LEU A 200 14.10 12.72 6.36
C LEU A 200 14.03 11.42 7.18
N PHE A 201 14.58 11.45 8.39
CA PHE A 201 14.45 10.35 9.34
C PHE A 201 13.30 10.62 10.30
N LEU A 202 12.28 9.78 10.25
CA LEU A 202 11.12 9.86 11.13
C LEU A 202 11.15 8.74 12.17
N GLY A 203 10.98 9.12 13.44
CA GLY A 203 10.84 8.14 14.52
C GLY A 203 9.59 7.27 14.27
N ILE A 204 9.72 5.95 14.46
CA ILE A 204 8.62 5.00 14.34
C ILE A 204 7.47 5.35 15.31
N LEU A 205 6.27 4.89 15.04
CA LEU A 205 5.02 5.14 15.77
C LEU A 205 4.47 6.56 15.52
N ASN A 206 4.34 7.37 16.58
CA ASN A 206 3.59 8.62 16.52
C ASN A 206 4.13 9.62 15.49
N THR A 207 5.45 9.77 15.38
CA THR A 207 6.04 10.71 14.42
C THR A 207 5.77 10.27 12.99
N LEU A 208 6.17 9.06 12.61
CA LEU A 208 5.94 8.54 11.26
C LEU A 208 4.44 8.55 10.90
N ARG A 209 3.58 8.06 11.81
CA ARG A 209 2.12 7.99 11.57
C ARG A 209 1.52 9.37 11.35
N THR A 210 1.96 10.35 12.07
CA THR A 210 1.47 11.72 11.96
C THR A 210 1.95 12.39 10.68
N TRP A 211 3.24 12.24 10.36
CA TRP A 211 3.81 12.82 9.15
C TRP A 211 3.23 12.22 7.87
N ASN A 212 2.81 10.96 7.90
CA ASN A 212 2.14 10.30 6.78
C ASN A 212 0.79 10.95 6.38
N TYR A 213 0.28 11.88 7.15
CA TYR A 213 -0.90 12.68 6.77
C TYR A 213 -0.56 13.85 5.85
N PHE A 214 0.69 14.27 5.78
CA PHE A 214 1.11 15.46 5.03
C PHE A 214 2.07 15.08 3.91
N ASP A 215 1.87 15.68 2.73
CA ASP A 215 2.80 15.45 1.63
C ASP A 215 4.15 16.12 1.89
N LEU A 216 5.21 15.44 1.51
CA LEU A 216 6.57 15.96 1.43
C LEU A 216 6.87 16.38 0.00
N PRO A 217 7.81 17.34 -0.23
CA PRO A 217 8.32 17.62 -1.55
C PRO A 217 8.79 16.33 -2.27
N ASP A 218 8.60 16.25 -3.58
CA ASP A 218 8.83 15.00 -4.34
C ASP A 218 10.29 14.52 -4.28
N SER A 219 11.24 15.43 -4.10
CA SER A 219 12.66 15.12 -3.95
C SER A 219 13.09 14.72 -2.53
N VAL A 220 12.19 14.69 -1.55
CA VAL A 220 12.45 14.26 -0.17
C VAL A 220 12.15 12.77 -0.02
N TYR A 221 13.08 12.05 0.60
CA TYR A 221 13.02 10.60 0.83
C TYR A 221 13.29 10.22 2.27
#